data_df53a6b12e74301c666d9eedc2fb45f4
#
_entry.id   df53a6b12e74301c666d9eedc2fb45f4
#
_cell.length_a   1.000
_cell.length_b   1.000
_cell.length_c   1.000
_cell.angle_alpha   90.00
_cell.angle_beta   90.00
_cell.angle_gamma   90.00
#
_symmetry.space_group_name_H-M   'P 1'
#
loop_
_entity.id
_entity.type
_entity.pdbx_description
1 polymer ?
#
loop_
_entity_poly.entity_id
_entity_poly.type
_entity_poly.pdbx_seq_one_letter_code
_entity_poly.pdbx_strand_id
1 'polypeptide(L)'
;MPEHLIDAVIAASGSSPAYVCVFIEALADGAVAAGMPRAQAYEFAAAAVAGSAQLVLETGRHPGDLKDMVCSPGGTTIEGVRALEEGSFRASVMNAISACVEKAKAL
;
A
#
# COMPACT_ATOMS: atom_id res chain seq x y z
N MET A 1 1.26 -26.21 -0.42
CA MET A 1 0.57 -25.18 -1.22
C MET A 1 0.47 -25.64 -2.68
N PRO A 2 -0.67 -25.45 -3.32
CA PRO A 2 -0.81 -25.79 -4.73
C PRO A 2 0.21 -25.05 -5.59
N GLU A 3 0.77 -25.78 -6.56
CA GLU A 3 1.85 -25.25 -7.41
C GLU A 3 1.46 -23.98 -8.16
N HIS A 4 0.21 -23.89 -8.60
CA HIS A 4 -0.26 -22.72 -9.36
C HIS A 4 -0.34 -21.44 -8.52
N LEU A 5 -0.22 -21.52 -7.19
CA LEU A 5 -0.24 -20.36 -6.31
C LEU A 5 1.16 -19.87 -5.94
N ILE A 6 2.22 -20.64 -6.28
CA ILE A 6 3.58 -20.28 -5.87
C ILE A 6 4.00 -18.93 -6.43
N ASP A 7 3.76 -18.68 -7.72
CA ASP A 7 4.11 -17.39 -8.33
C ASP A 7 3.33 -16.24 -7.72
N ALA A 8 2.05 -16.47 -7.39
CA ALA A 8 1.23 -15.46 -6.73
C ALA A 8 1.75 -15.14 -5.32
N VAL A 9 2.17 -16.17 -4.57
CA VAL A 9 2.75 -15.98 -3.24
C VAL A 9 4.05 -15.20 -3.32
N ILE A 10 4.91 -15.52 -4.28
CA ILE A 10 6.17 -14.81 -4.48
C ILE A 10 5.90 -13.33 -4.77
N ALA A 11 4.96 -13.05 -5.68
CA ALA A 11 4.61 -11.67 -6.04
C ALA A 11 3.99 -10.92 -4.85
N ALA A 12 3.09 -11.57 -4.11
CA ALA A 12 2.36 -10.92 -3.02
C ALA A 12 3.19 -10.76 -1.74
N SER A 13 4.22 -11.58 -1.54
CA SER A 13 5.00 -11.54 -0.30
C SER A 13 6.51 -11.35 -0.51
N GLY A 14 7.07 -11.94 -1.55
CA GLY A 14 8.51 -11.83 -1.81
C GLY A 14 8.89 -10.56 -2.54
N SER A 15 8.12 -10.15 -3.53
CA SER A 15 8.37 -8.94 -4.33
C SER A 15 7.70 -7.70 -3.78
N SER A 16 6.56 -7.85 -3.09
CA SER A 16 5.77 -6.71 -2.62
C SER A 16 6.50 -5.78 -1.64
N PRO A 17 7.50 -6.22 -0.85
CA PRO A 17 8.26 -5.25 -0.04
C PRO A 17 8.84 -4.10 -0.85
N ALA A 18 9.27 -4.34 -2.10
CA ALA A 18 9.73 -3.27 -2.98
C ALA A 18 8.60 -2.30 -3.31
N TYR A 19 7.39 -2.81 -3.57
CA TYR A 19 6.22 -1.97 -3.87
C TYR A 19 5.82 -1.15 -2.64
N VAL A 20 5.91 -1.76 -1.47
CA VAL A 20 5.63 -1.05 -0.21
C VAL A 20 6.64 0.07 0.00
N CYS A 21 7.93 -0.16 -0.31
CA CYS A 21 8.95 0.87 -0.20
C CYS A 21 8.67 2.04 -1.15
N VAL A 22 8.22 1.76 -2.38
CA VAL A 22 7.82 2.80 -3.33
C VAL A 22 6.62 3.59 -2.77
N PHE A 23 5.67 2.91 -2.15
CA PHE A 23 4.53 3.56 -1.51
C PHE A 23 4.97 4.46 -0.36
N ILE A 24 5.91 3.98 0.47
CA ILE A 24 6.47 4.79 1.57
C ILE A 24 7.16 6.05 1.02
N GLU A 25 7.91 5.90 -0.07
CA GLU A 25 8.53 7.05 -0.74
C GLU A 25 7.48 8.06 -1.21
N ALA A 26 6.39 7.57 -1.80
CA ALA A 26 5.32 8.44 -2.29
C ALA A 26 4.64 9.18 -1.14
N LEU A 27 4.38 8.50 -0.03
CA LEU A 27 3.82 9.13 1.17
C LEU A 27 4.77 10.21 1.71
N ALA A 28 6.06 9.88 1.79
CA ALA A 28 7.07 10.82 2.26
C ALA A 28 7.19 12.02 1.32
N ASP A 29 7.18 11.80 0.01
CA ASP A 29 7.25 12.88 -0.96
C ASP A 29 6.06 13.82 -0.82
N GLY A 30 4.86 13.27 -0.61
CA GLY A 30 3.67 14.08 -0.36
C GLY A 30 3.80 14.92 0.91
N ALA A 31 4.35 14.33 1.97
CA ALA A 31 4.56 15.05 3.23
C ALA A 31 5.61 16.16 3.08
N VAL A 32 6.68 15.89 2.32
CA VAL A 32 7.69 16.92 2.04
C VAL A 32 7.08 18.06 1.23
N ALA A 33 6.26 17.74 0.24
CA ALA A 33 5.56 18.77 -0.53
C ALA A 33 4.67 19.65 0.36
N ALA A 34 4.17 19.08 1.46
CA ALA A 34 3.36 19.81 2.45
C ALA A 34 4.21 20.54 3.51
N GLY A 35 5.53 20.42 3.44
CA GLY A 35 6.45 21.16 4.32
C GLY A 35 7.17 20.36 5.39
N MET A 36 6.98 19.04 5.43
CA MET A 36 7.65 18.21 6.44
C MET A 36 9.11 17.95 6.04
N PRO A 37 10.07 18.05 6.98
CA PRO A 37 11.46 17.68 6.69
C PRO A 37 11.57 16.22 6.22
N ARG A 38 12.47 15.97 5.27
CA ARG A 38 12.59 14.67 4.60
C ARG A 38 12.76 13.49 5.57
N ALA A 39 13.67 13.62 6.53
CA ALA A 39 13.93 12.53 7.48
C ALA A 39 12.70 12.18 8.30
N GLN A 40 11.97 13.20 8.81
CA GLN A 40 10.72 13.01 9.51
C GLN A 40 9.66 12.37 8.63
N ALA A 41 9.58 12.81 7.37
CA ALA A 41 8.59 12.30 6.42
C ALA A 41 8.73 10.78 6.25
N TYR A 42 9.96 10.27 6.13
CA TYR A 42 10.19 8.83 6.03
C TYR A 42 9.82 8.10 7.31
N GLU A 43 10.17 8.66 8.48
CA GLU A 43 9.80 8.03 9.75
C GLU A 43 8.29 7.91 9.92
N PHE A 44 7.57 8.99 9.68
CA PHE A 44 6.11 8.98 9.81
C PHE A 44 5.46 8.05 8.78
N ALA A 45 5.93 8.08 7.54
CA ALA A 45 5.37 7.24 6.48
C ALA A 45 5.58 5.76 6.79
N ALA A 46 6.80 5.38 7.17
CA ALA A 46 7.11 3.99 7.50
C ALA A 46 6.32 3.51 8.72
N ALA A 47 6.21 4.33 9.76
CA ALA A 47 5.46 3.99 10.96
C ALA A 47 3.96 3.82 10.65
N ALA A 48 3.40 4.67 9.80
CA ALA A 48 1.99 4.58 9.40
C ALA A 48 1.72 3.28 8.65
N VAL A 49 2.60 2.92 7.71
CA VAL A 49 2.44 1.67 6.95
C VAL A 49 2.57 0.45 7.87
N ALA A 50 3.59 0.43 8.72
CA ALA A 50 3.80 -0.68 9.66
C ALA A 50 2.62 -0.83 10.61
N GLY A 51 2.15 0.26 11.20
CA GLY A 51 1.03 0.25 12.14
C GLY A 51 -0.27 -0.19 11.49
N SER A 52 -0.53 0.28 10.27
CA SER A 52 -1.73 -0.11 9.53
C SER A 52 -1.73 -1.59 9.20
N ALA A 53 -0.60 -2.13 8.73
CA ALA A 53 -0.47 -3.55 8.43
C ALA A 53 -0.66 -4.39 9.69
N GLN A 54 -0.04 -3.99 10.79
CA GLN A 54 -0.16 -4.70 12.07
C GLN A 54 -1.60 -4.70 12.57
N LEU A 55 -2.30 -3.58 12.43
CA LEU A 55 -3.71 -3.48 12.82
C LEU A 55 -4.58 -4.48 12.07
N VAL A 56 -4.35 -4.63 10.76
CA VAL A 56 -5.07 -5.62 9.95
C VAL A 56 -4.79 -7.03 10.47
N LEU A 57 -3.52 -7.36 10.74
CA LEU A 57 -3.14 -8.69 11.21
C LEU A 57 -3.68 -8.99 12.60
N GLU A 58 -3.58 -8.05 13.53
CA GLU A 58 -4.00 -8.26 14.92
C GLU A 58 -5.52 -8.33 15.08
N THR A 59 -6.26 -7.50 14.35
CA THR A 59 -7.72 -7.45 14.50
C THR A 59 -8.43 -8.48 13.65
N GLY A 60 -7.80 -8.95 12.58
CA GLY A 60 -8.45 -9.82 11.59
C GLY A 60 -9.57 -9.14 10.83
N ARG A 61 -9.72 -7.82 10.97
CA ARG A 61 -10.78 -7.07 10.31
C ARG A 61 -10.42 -6.81 8.86
N HIS A 62 -11.45 -6.67 8.03
CA HIS A 62 -11.28 -6.34 6.63
C HIS A 62 -10.59 -4.96 6.51
N PRO A 63 -9.56 -4.82 5.65
CA PRO A 63 -8.91 -3.52 5.46
C PRO A 63 -9.86 -2.38 5.10
N GLY A 64 -10.92 -2.69 4.35
CA GLY A 64 -11.94 -1.71 4.01
C GLY A 64 -12.67 -1.14 5.22
N ASP A 65 -12.94 -1.99 6.24
CA ASP A 65 -13.57 -1.56 7.48
C ASP A 65 -12.65 -0.61 8.25
N LEU A 66 -11.37 -0.94 8.30
CA LEU A 66 -10.37 -0.11 8.99
C LEU A 66 -10.21 1.23 8.26
N LYS A 67 -10.21 1.22 6.93
CA LYS A 67 -10.17 2.43 6.12
C LYS A 67 -11.39 3.32 6.42
N ASP A 68 -12.58 2.71 6.48
CA ASP A 68 -13.81 3.45 6.77
C ASP A 68 -13.76 4.13 8.14
N MET A 69 -13.15 3.49 9.13
CA MET A 69 -13.02 4.08 10.46
C MET A 69 -12.19 5.36 10.47
N VAL A 70 -11.23 5.48 9.57
CA VAL A 70 -10.37 6.65 9.47
C VAL A 70 -11.02 7.74 8.61
N CYS A 71 -11.93 7.38 7.72
CA CYS A 71 -12.56 8.30 6.79
C CYS A 71 -13.86 8.89 7.38
N SER A 72 -13.73 9.93 8.18
CA SER A 72 -14.91 10.62 8.74
C SER A 72 -15.68 11.36 7.62
N PRO A 73 -17.02 11.54 7.79
CA PRO A 73 -17.81 12.26 6.79
C PRO A 73 -17.29 13.68 6.58
N GLY A 74 -17.02 14.01 5.31
CA GLY A 74 -16.51 15.33 4.93
C GLY A 74 -15.10 15.65 5.38
N GLY A 75 -14.36 14.66 5.93
CA GLY A 75 -13.03 14.87 6.45
C GLY A 75 -11.94 14.83 5.39
N THR A 76 -10.70 15.03 5.83
CA THR A 76 -9.54 15.10 4.95
C THR A 76 -9.15 13.76 4.36
N THR A 77 -9.31 12.69 5.13
CA THR A 77 -8.86 11.35 4.70
C THR A 77 -9.63 10.84 3.50
N ILE A 78 -10.95 11.03 3.47
CA ILE A 78 -11.76 10.58 2.34
C ILE A 78 -11.40 11.31 1.05
N GLU A 79 -10.99 12.58 1.13
CA GLU A 79 -10.52 13.30 -0.05
C GLU A 79 -9.23 12.71 -0.59
N GLY A 80 -8.32 12.28 0.30
CA GLY A 80 -7.12 11.57 -0.10
C GLY A 80 -7.42 10.25 -0.77
N VAL A 81 -8.38 9.49 -0.22
CA VAL A 81 -8.82 8.21 -0.82
C VAL A 81 -9.39 8.45 -2.22
N ARG A 82 -10.20 9.51 -2.38
CA ARG A 82 -10.76 9.86 -3.70
C ARG A 82 -9.64 10.13 -4.70
N ALA A 83 -8.62 10.87 -4.30
CA ALA A 83 -7.49 11.18 -5.18
C ALA A 83 -6.75 9.90 -5.61
N LEU A 84 -6.58 8.95 -4.69
CA LEU A 84 -5.97 7.65 -5.01
C LEU A 84 -6.81 6.88 -6.03
N GLU A 85 -8.14 6.88 -5.85
CA GLU A 85 -9.03 6.19 -6.78
C GLU A 85 -9.00 6.85 -8.17
N GLU A 86 -8.96 8.18 -8.23
CA GLU A 86 -8.85 8.91 -9.50
C GLU A 86 -7.56 8.57 -10.23
N GLY A 87 -6.47 8.31 -9.49
CA GLY A 87 -5.18 7.92 -10.05
C GLY A 87 -5.05 6.43 -10.32
N SER A 88 -6.14 5.65 -10.19
CA SER A 88 -6.16 4.20 -10.43
C SER A 88 -5.20 3.42 -9.53
N PHE A 89 -5.09 3.82 -8.26
CA PHE A 89 -4.16 3.22 -7.31
C PHE A 89 -4.33 1.70 -7.21
N ARG A 90 -5.58 1.24 -7.03
CA ARG A 90 -5.85 -0.19 -6.87
C ARG A 90 -5.45 -0.97 -8.12
N ALA A 91 -5.83 -0.47 -9.28
CA ALA A 91 -5.47 -1.11 -10.56
C ALA A 91 -3.96 -1.15 -10.77
N SER A 92 -3.25 -0.09 -10.40
CA SER A 92 -1.79 -0.05 -10.51
C SER A 92 -1.12 -1.11 -9.64
N VAL A 93 -1.60 -1.29 -8.41
CA VAL A 93 -1.06 -2.33 -7.50
C VAL A 93 -1.34 -3.72 -8.06
N MET A 94 -2.58 -3.97 -8.51
CA MET A 94 -2.94 -5.25 -9.11
C MET A 94 -2.11 -5.55 -10.35
N ASN A 95 -1.86 -4.54 -11.18
CA ASN A 95 -1.04 -4.68 -12.37
C ASN A 95 0.42 -4.99 -12.03
N ALA A 96 0.94 -4.44 -10.95
CA ALA A 96 2.29 -4.76 -10.50
C ALA A 96 2.42 -6.25 -10.14
N ILE A 97 1.43 -6.78 -9.43
CA ILE A 97 1.41 -8.21 -9.08
C ILE A 97 1.31 -9.06 -10.36
N SER A 98 0.42 -8.70 -11.29
CA SER A 98 0.26 -9.43 -12.55
C SER A 98 1.56 -9.43 -13.36
N ALA A 99 2.23 -8.29 -13.47
CA ALA A 99 3.48 -8.18 -14.21
C ALA A 99 4.57 -9.06 -13.59
N CYS A 100 4.63 -9.09 -12.26
CA CYS A 100 5.59 -9.93 -11.54
C CYS A 100 5.32 -11.42 -11.81
N VAL A 101 4.06 -11.84 -11.74
CA VAL A 101 3.66 -13.24 -11.99
C VAL A 101 3.99 -13.64 -13.43
N GLU A 102 3.68 -12.77 -14.40
CA GLU A 102 3.98 -13.05 -15.81
C GLU A 102 5.48 -13.21 -16.05
N LYS A 103 6.29 -12.36 -15.44
CA LYS A 103 7.75 -12.48 -15.56
C LYS A 103 8.25 -13.77 -14.91
N ALA A 104 7.73 -14.14 -13.77
CA ALA A 104 8.11 -15.38 -13.08
C ALA A 104 7.81 -16.61 -13.94
N LYS A 105 6.66 -16.62 -14.62
CA LYS A 105 6.29 -17.73 -15.51
C LYS A 105 7.18 -17.82 -16.75
N ALA A 106 7.73 -16.70 -17.19
CA ALA A 106 8.59 -16.63 -18.37
C ALA A 106 10.02 -17.08 -18.08
N LEU A 107 10.41 -17.19 -16.81
CA LEU A 107 11.73 -17.68 -16.41
C LEU A 107 11.79 -19.24 -16.41
#